data_25e73d2a1215356990bcd792e6888591
#
_entry.id   25e73d2a1215356990bcd792e6888591
#
_cell.length_a   1.000
_cell.length_b   1.000
_cell.length_c   1.000
_cell.angle_alpha   90.00
_cell.angle_beta   90.00
_cell.angle_gamma   90.00
#
_symmetry.space_group_name_H-M   'P 1'
#
loop_
_entity.id
_entity.type
_entity.pdbx_description
1 polymer ?
#
loop_
_entity_poly.entity_id
_entity_poly.type
_entity_poly.pdbx_seq_one_letter_code
_entity_poly.pdbx_strand_id
1 'polypeptide(L)'
;MLKGKTAVVTGASRGIGRAIALEMARQGADIAVIYSGNETLAEGVCKEAQSFGVNARSYSCDVSDPERSAEICERIVSEFGKVDILVNNAGITRDALLLRMNEDDFDAVLGVNLKGAFHFIKYLSRALIKSGAGRIINISSVSGIMGNPGQANYSSAKAGLIGLTKTAAKELAP
;
A
#
# COMPACT_ATOMS: atom_id res chain seq x y z
N MET A 1 -3.29 -8.74 19.30
CA MET A 1 -3.59 -7.29 19.25
C MET A 1 -4.56 -6.92 18.14
N LEU A 2 -4.47 -7.56 16.96
CA LEU A 2 -5.29 -7.22 15.79
C LEU A 2 -6.41 -8.23 15.49
N LYS A 3 -6.80 -9.07 16.46
CA LYS A 3 -7.83 -10.09 16.26
C LYS A 3 -9.14 -9.46 15.78
N GLY A 4 -9.68 -10.02 14.69
CA GLY A 4 -10.89 -9.53 14.05
C GLY A 4 -10.72 -8.21 13.26
N LYS A 5 -9.50 -7.76 12.99
CA LYS A 5 -9.18 -6.64 12.09
C LYS A 5 -8.86 -7.15 10.69
N THR A 6 -9.13 -6.35 9.67
CA THR A 6 -8.73 -6.62 8.29
C THR A 6 -7.72 -5.58 7.83
N ALA A 7 -6.56 -6.05 7.37
CA ALA A 7 -5.47 -5.20 6.87
C ALA A 7 -5.26 -5.41 5.36
N VAL A 8 -5.18 -4.31 4.63
CA VAL A 8 -4.79 -4.28 3.22
C VAL A 8 -3.35 -3.80 3.14
N VAL A 9 -2.46 -4.59 2.51
CA VAL A 9 -1.03 -4.25 2.39
C VAL A 9 -0.64 -4.25 0.93
N THR A 10 -0.23 -3.09 0.39
CA THR A 10 0.21 -2.97 -1.00
C THR A 10 1.69 -3.35 -1.14
N GLY A 11 2.04 -4.00 -2.28
CA GLY A 11 3.40 -4.49 -2.50
C GLY A 11 3.82 -5.59 -1.51
N ALA A 12 2.86 -6.45 -1.10
CA ALA A 12 3.06 -7.38 0.01
C ALA A 12 3.57 -8.77 -0.39
N SER A 13 3.88 -9.02 -1.67
CA SER A 13 4.41 -10.33 -2.10
C SER A 13 5.85 -10.60 -1.65
N ARG A 14 6.63 -9.58 -1.29
CA ARG A 14 8.04 -9.69 -0.88
C ARG A 14 8.49 -8.54 0.02
N GLY A 15 9.71 -8.63 0.54
CA GLY A 15 10.40 -7.55 1.24
C GLY A 15 9.64 -7.02 2.46
N ILE A 16 9.63 -5.69 2.61
CA ILE A 16 9.01 -5.01 3.75
C ILE A 16 7.50 -5.27 3.80
N GLY A 17 6.80 -5.20 2.67
CA GLY A 17 5.35 -5.45 2.62
C GLY A 17 4.98 -6.87 3.07
N ARG A 18 5.75 -7.89 2.66
CA ARG A 18 5.57 -9.26 3.15
C ARG A 18 5.77 -9.35 4.67
N ALA A 19 6.84 -8.75 5.19
CA ALA A 19 7.11 -8.77 6.62
C ALA A 19 5.99 -8.11 7.43
N ILE A 20 5.47 -6.97 6.96
CA ILE A 20 4.34 -6.27 7.56
C ILE A 20 3.08 -7.16 7.54
N ALA A 21 2.74 -7.75 6.38
CA ALA A 21 1.56 -8.59 6.24
C ALA A 21 1.60 -9.80 7.18
N LEU A 22 2.74 -10.49 7.26
CA LEU A 22 2.90 -11.65 8.13
C LEU A 22 2.89 -11.28 9.62
N GLU A 23 3.50 -10.16 10.00
CA GLU A 23 3.45 -9.72 11.39
C GLU A 23 2.01 -9.34 11.81
N MET A 24 1.26 -8.64 10.95
CA MET A 24 -0.14 -8.35 11.20
C MET A 24 -0.98 -9.63 11.31
N ALA A 25 -0.71 -10.64 10.47
CA ALA A 25 -1.35 -11.94 10.53
C ALA A 25 -1.06 -12.66 11.86
N ARG A 26 0.19 -12.65 12.34
CA ARG A 26 0.56 -13.20 13.67
C ARG A 26 -0.18 -12.52 14.81
N GLN A 27 -0.48 -11.23 14.66
CA GLN A 27 -1.27 -10.46 15.62
C GLN A 27 -2.79 -10.71 15.49
N GLY A 28 -3.21 -11.54 14.53
CA GLY A 28 -4.60 -12.00 14.36
C GLY A 28 -5.42 -11.18 13.36
N ALA A 29 -4.80 -10.36 12.51
CA ALA A 29 -5.50 -9.67 11.44
C ALA A 29 -5.70 -10.56 10.22
N ASP A 30 -6.85 -10.46 9.57
CA ASP A 30 -7.07 -10.95 8.21
C ASP A 30 -6.33 -10.07 7.20
N ILE A 31 -5.75 -10.65 6.15
CA ILE A 31 -4.82 -9.95 5.27
C ILE A 31 -5.26 -9.97 3.80
N ALA A 32 -5.39 -8.80 3.20
CA ALA A 32 -5.44 -8.63 1.75
C ALA A 32 -4.03 -8.28 1.21
N VAL A 33 -3.41 -9.21 0.51
CA VAL A 33 -2.07 -9.08 -0.08
C VAL A 33 -2.19 -8.50 -1.48
N ILE A 34 -1.82 -7.22 -1.68
CA ILE A 34 -1.81 -6.61 -3.01
C ILE A 34 -0.43 -6.77 -3.64
N TYR A 35 -0.40 -7.23 -4.88
CA TYR A 35 0.84 -7.47 -5.63
C TYR A 35 0.70 -7.08 -7.10
N SER A 36 1.83 -6.76 -7.75
CA SER A 36 1.94 -6.65 -9.20
C SER A 36 3.05 -7.60 -9.66
N GLY A 37 2.76 -8.54 -10.53
CA GLY A 37 3.74 -9.40 -11.18
C GLY A 37 3.76 -10.84 -10.66
N ASN A 38 4.38 -11.17 -9.54
CA ASN A 38 4.58 -12.57 -9.14
C ASN A 38 3.47 -13.12 -8.22
N GLU A 39 2.53 -13.85 -8.81
CA GLU A 39 1.40 -14.48 -8.11
C GLU A 39 1.86 -15.55 -7.12
N THR A 40 2.80 -16.40 -7.52
CA THR A 40 3.30 -17.49 -6.65
C THR A 40 3.87 -16.97 -5.34
N LEU A 41 4.60 -15.84 -5.38
CA LEU A 41 5.10 -15.21 -4.15
C LEU A 41 3.96 -14.67 -3.28
N ALA A 42 2.95 -14.05 -3.89
CA ALA A 42 1.81 -13.52 -3.14
C ALA A 42 0.97 -14.63 -2.51
N GLU A 43 0.73 -15.74 -3.23
CA GLU A 43 0.08 -16.93 -2.68
C GLU A 43 0.88 -17.57 -1.55
N GLY A 44 2.22 -17.59 -1.67
CA GLY A 44 3.10 -18.06 -0.60
C GLY A 44 2.92 -17.25 0.69
N VAL A 45 2.79 -15.92 0.58
CA VAL A 45 2.49 -15.04 1.73
C VAL A 45 1.10 -15.36 2.31
N CYS A 46 0.10 -15.57 1.46
CA CYS A 46 -1.24 -15.92 1.93
C CYS A 46 -1.24 -17.25 2.68
N LYS A 47 -0.58 -18.29 2.16
CA LYS A 47 -0.47 -19.60 2.81
C LYS A 47 0.22 -19.50 4.19
N GLU A 48 1.30 -18.73 4.26
CA GLU A 48 2.00 -18.50 5.53
C GLU A 48 1.12 -17.71 6.52
N ALA A 49 0.43 -16.67 6.08
CA ALA A 49 -0.51 -15.92 6.93
C ALA A 49 -1.64 -16.82 7.45
N GLN A 50 -2.21 -17.65 6.60
CA GLN A 50 -3.27 -18.61 6.98
C GLN A 50 -2.80 -19.63 8.03
N SER A 51 -1.53 -19.98 8.08
CA SER A 51 -0.98 -20.86 9.13
C SER A 51 -1.08 -20.26 10.55
N PHE A 52 -1.28 -18.95 10.66
CA PHE A 52 -1.56 -18.28 11.95
C PHE A 52 -3.06 -18.25 12.31
N GLY A 53 -3.91 -18.91 11.52
CA GLY A 53 -5.35 -19.04 11.80
C GLY A 53 -6.19 -17.83 11.35
N VAL A 54 -5.69 -17.00 10.46
CA VAL A 54 -6.38 -15.84 9.88
C VAL A 54 -6.78 -16.09 8.42
N ASN A 55 -7.72 -15.29 7.91
CA ASN A 55 -8.03 -15.29 6.49
C ASN A 55 -7.00 -14.44 5.74
N ALA A 56 -6.49 -14.95 4.61
CA ALA A 56 -5.58 -14.20 3.76
C ALA A 56 -5.85 -14.50 2.28
N ARG A 57 -5.90 -13.44 1.46
CA ARG A 57 -6.15 -13.51 0.00
C ARG A 57 -5.22 -12.57 -0.73
N SER A 58 -4.82 -12.96 -1.94
CA SER A 58 -3.98 -12.16 -2.82
C SER A 58 -4.79 -11.54 -3.96
N TYR A 59 -4.40 -10.33 -4.37
CA TYR A 59 -5.04 -9.56 -5.43
C TYR A 59 -3.99 -8.95 -6.35
N SER A 60 -4.07 -9.27 -7.63
CA SER A 60 -3.21 -8.68 -8.66
C SER A 60 -3.68 -7.28 -9.00
N CYS A 61 -2.83 -6.29 -8.74
CA CYS A 61 -3.12 -4.89 -9.01
C CYS A 61 -1.83 -4.09 -9.21
N ASP A 62 -1.72 -3.42 -10.35
CA ASP A 62 -0.81 -2.28 -10.46
C ASP A 62 -1.49 -1.10 -9.76
N VAL A 63 -0.91 -0.65 -8.64
CA VAL A 63 -1.49 0.43 -7.84
C VAL A 63 -1.53 1.77 -8.58
N SER A 64 -0.74 1.94 -9.64
CA SER A 64 -0.75 3.15 -10.48
C SER A 64 -1.97 3.23 -11.39
N ASP A 65 -2.65 2.11 -11.65
CA ASP A 65 -3.90 2.03 -12.40
C ASP A 65 -5.10 2.38 -11.50
N PRO A 66 -5.79 3.51 -11.72
CA PRO A 66 -6.89 3.94 -10.89
C PRO A 66 -8.13 3.06 -11.00
N GLU A 67 -8.43 2.53 -12.21
CA GLU A 67 -9.62 1.71 -12.45
C GLU A 67 -9.45 0.35 -11.78
N ARG A 68 -8.30 -0.27 -11.98
CA ARG A 68 -7.96 -1.54 -11.34
C ARG A 68 -7.89 -1.41 -9.82
N SER A 69 -7.34 -0.31 -9.30
CA SER A 69 -7.30 -0.03 -7.86
C SER A 69 -8.71 0.11 -7.28
N ALA A 70 -9.63 0.78 -7.99
CA ALA A 70 -11.03 0.89 -7.55
C ALA A 70 -11.70 -0.49 -7.48
N GLU A 71 -11.63 -1.28 -8.56
CA GLU A 71 -12.19 -2.63 -8.66
C GLU A 71 -11.69 -3.53 -7.50
N ILE A 72 -10.37 -3.55 -7.29
CA ILE A 72 -9.76 -4.39 -6.24
C ILE A 72 -10.19 -3.92 -4.84
N CYS A 73 -10.26 -2.63 -4.59
CA CYS A 73 -10.74 -2.11 -3.30
C CYS A 73 -12.20 -2.51 -3.02
N GLU A 74 -13.09 -2.42 -4.01
CA GLU A 74 -14.47 -2.86 -3.88
C GLU A 74 -14.56 -4.37 -3.61
N ARG A 75 -13.79 -5.16 -4.35
CA ARG A 75 -13.71 -6.61 -4.16
C ARG A 75 -13.23 -6.98 -2.75
N ILE A 76 -12.19 -6.33 -2.24
CA ILE A 76 -11.68 -6.56 -0.87
C ILE A 76 -12.78 -6.26 0.16
N VAL A 77 -13.46 -5.10 0.04
CA VAL A 77 -14.54 -4.74 0.97
C VAL A 77 -15.68 -5.76 0.92
N SER A 78 -16.04 -6.25 -0.27
CA SER A 78 -17.06 -7.28 -0.44
C SER A 78 -16.66 -8.62 0.19
N GLU A 79 -15.42 -9.07 -0.02
CA GLU A 79 -14.96 -10.39 0.40
C GLU A 79 -14.59 -10.48 1.90
N PHE A 80 -14.07 -9.40 2.50
CA PHE A 80 -13.73 -9.33 3.93
C PHE A 80 -14.82 -8.69 4.79
N GLY A 81 -15.81 -8.02 4.17
CA GLY A 81 -16.90 -7.32 4.87
C GLY A 81 -16.50 -5.98 5.49
N LYS A 82 -15.21 -5.74 5.72
CA LYS A 82 -14.66 -4.51 6.30
C LYS A 82 -13.18 -4.33 5.96
N VAL A 83 -12.68 -3.12 6.17
CA VAL A 83 -11.25 -2.81 6.18
C VAL A 83 -10.95 -1.90 7.36
N ASP A 84 -10.03 -2.31 8.22
CA ASP A 84 -9.61 -1.56 9.41
C ASP A 84 -8.25 -0.89 9.22
N ILE A 85 -7.35 -1.50 8.44
CA ILE A 85 -5.97 -1.02 8.28
C ILE A 85 -5.61 -1.03 6.80
N LEU A 86 -5.04 0.09 6.33
CA LEU A 86 -4.41 0.20 5.03
C LEU A 86 -2.92 0.50 5.22
N VAL A 87 -2.06 -0.32 4.60
CA VAL A 87 -0.61 -0.08 4.53
C VAL A 87 -0.22 0.15 3.08
N ASN A 88 0.08 1.38 2.72
CA ASN A 88 0.64 1.76 1.44
C ASN A 88 2.16 1.58 1.47
N ASN A 89 2.61 0.40 1.00
CA ASN A 89 4.01 0.03 0.95
C ASN A 89 4.51 -0.16 -0.49
N ALA A 90 3.63 -0.39 -1.47
CA ALA A 90 4.05 -0.53 -2.86
C ALA A 90 4.95 0.63 -3.31
N GLY A 91 6.03 0.29 -3.98
CA GLY A 91 6.98 1.29 -4.45
C GLY A 91 8.03 0.70 -5.38
N ILE A 92 8.51 1.55 -6.28
CA ILE A 92 9.59 1.27 -7.22
C ILE A 92 10.63 2.38 -7.15
N THR A 93 11.84 2.09 -7.63
CA THR A 93 12.88 3.07 -7.90
C THR A 93 13.26 3.03 -9.39
N ARG A 94 13.61 4.18 -9.94
CA ARG A 94 14.16 4.39 -11.28
C ARG A 94 15.22 5.48 -11.14
N ASP A 95 16.38 5.10 -10.61
CA ASP A 95 17.41 6.04 -10.21
C ASP A 95 18.22 6.51 -11.42
N ALA A 96 18.33 7.83 -11.60
CA ALA A 96 19.16 8.48 -12.57
C ALA A 96 19.52 9.88 -12.09
N LEU A 97 20.73 10.37 -12.44
CA LEU A 97 21.08 11.76 -12.16
C LEU A 97 20.08 12.71 -12.85
N LEU A 98 19.77 13.83 -12.22
CA LEU A 98 18.71 14.76 -12.65
C LEU A 98 18.80 15.11 -14.15
N LEU A 99 20.00 15.39 -14.67
CA LEU A 99 20.21 15.71 -16.08
C LEU A 99 20.01 14.53 -17.06
N ARG A 100 19.89 13.31 -16.55
CA ARG A 100 19.72 12.08 -17.33
C ARG A 100 18.39 11.38 -17.06
N MET A 101 17.63 11.86 -16.10
CA MET A 101 16.33 11.28 -15.76
C MET A 101 15.34 11.63 -16.88
N ASN A 102 14.67 10.62 -17.42
CA ASN A 102 13.63 10.82 -18.42
C ASN A 102 12.25 10.96 -17.74
N GLU A 103 11.29 11.52 -18.47
CA GLU A 103 9.91 11.75 -18.00
C GLU A 103 9.21 10.43 -17.64
N ASP A 104 9.40 9.37 -18.44
CA ASP A 104 8.73 8.07 -18.19
C ASP A 104 9.15 7.47 -16.86
N ASP A 105 10.45 7.54 -16.51
CA ASP A 105 10.94 7.05 -15.23
C ASP A 105 10.47 7.92 -14.05
N PHE A 106 10.37 9.23 -14.28
CA PHE A 106 9.82 10.16 -13.28
C PHE A 106 8.35 9.84 -13.02
N ASP A 107 7.54 9.76 -14.07
CA ASP A 107 6.11 9.50 -13.98
C ASP A 107 5.79 8.11 -13.45
N ALA A 108 6.54 7.08 -13.85
CA ALA A 108 6.35 5.72 -13.33
C ALA A 108 6.55 5.66 -11.80
N VAL A 109 7.59 6.35 -11.29
CA VAL A 109 7.85 6.38 -9.84
C VAL A 109 6.77 7.16 -9.09
N LEU A 110 6.34 8.32 -9.60
CA LEU A 110 5.22 9.06 -9.01
C LEU A 110 3.91 8.27 -9.09
N GLY A 111 3.68 7.61 -10.21
CA GLY A 111 2.51 6.75 -10.44
C GLY A 111 2.35 5.70 -9.34
N VAL A 112 3.39 4.92 -9.11
CA VAL A 112 3.35 3.84 -8.12
C VAL A 112 3.45 4.37 -6.69
N ASN A 113 4.47 5.20 -6.39
CA ASN A 113 4.82 5.51 -5.01
C ASN A 113 3.94 6.58 -4.36
N LEU A 114 3.27 7.43 -5.17
CA LEU A 114 2.41 8.51 -4.68
C LEU A 114 0.96 8.31 -5.11
N LYS A 115 0.69 8.23 -6.43
CA LYS A 115 -0.68 8.07 -6.92
C LYS A 115 -1.29 6.75 -6.48
N GLY A 116 -0.51 5.65 -6.44
CA GLY A 116 -0.97 4.37 -5.93
C GLY A 116 -1.48 4.46 -4.50
N ALA A 117 -0.75 5.12 -3.61
CA ALA A 117 -1.21 5.36 -2.25
C ALA A 117 -2.47 6.23 -2.20
N PHE A 118 -2.55 7.28 -3.03
CA PHE A 118 -3.75 8.10 -3.16
C PHE A 118 -4.98 7.28 -3.60
N HIS A 119 -4.83 6.39 -4.58
CA HIS A 119 -5.93 5.53 -5.06
C HIS A 119 -6.49 4.66 -3.92
N PHE A 120 -5.62 3.93 -3.21
CA PHE A 120 -6.05 3.05 -2.12
C PHE A 120 -6.64 3.85 -0.94
N ILE A 121 -6.09 5.00 -0.58
CA ILE A 121 -6.69 5.89 0.42
C ILE A 121 -8.09 6.31 -0.02
N LYS A 122 -8.23 6.82 -1.24
CA LYS A 122 -9.50 7.30 -1.80
C LYS A 122 -10.58 6.21 -1.80
N TYR A 123 -10.25 5.04 -2.34
CA TYR A 123 -11.25 3.98 -2.54
C TYR A 123 -11.59 3.21 -1.27
N LEU A 124 -10.68 3.14 -0.29
CA LEU A 124 -10.94 2.48 1.00
C LEU A 124 -11.38 3.42 2.10
N SER A 125 -11.37 4.75 1.90
CA SER A 125 -11.69 5.74 2.94
C SER A 125 -13.05 5.49 3.61
N ARG A 126 -14.10 5.20 2.84
CA ARG A 126 -15.44 4.90 3.38
C ARG A 126 -15.44 3.65 4.28
N ALA A 127 -14.75 2.59 3.89
CA ALA A 127 -14.65 1.37 4.67
C ALA A 127 -13.86 1.61 5.97
N LEU A 128 -12.75 2.35 5.88
CA LEU A 128 -11.91 2.74 7.02
C LEU A 128 -12.68 3.61 8.03
N ILE A 129 -13.43 4.60 7.57
CA ILE A 129 -14.30 5.42 8.43
C ILE A 129 -15.37 4.55 9.09
N LYS A 130 -16.05 3.70 8.31
CA LYS A 130 -17.09 2.79 8.82
C LYS A 130 -16.59 1.80 9.87
N SER A 131 -15.30 1.45 9.86
CA SER A 131 -14.70 0.57 10.87
C SER A 131 -14.66 1.19 12.28
N GLY A 132 -14.80 2.50 12.40
CA GLY A 132 -14.76 3.26 13.65
C GLY A 132 -13.36 3.35 14.28
N ALA A 133 -12.38 2.64 13.74
CA ALA A 133 -10.99 2.62 14.22
C ALA A 133 -9.99 2.46 13.07
N GLY A 134 -10.33 2.99 11.90
CA GLY A 134 -9.51 2.91 10.70
C GLY A 134 -8.11 3.48 10.90
N ARG A 135 -7.10 2.85 10.30
CA ARG A 135 -5.71 3.32 10.31
C ARG A 135 -5.12 3.26 8.92
N ILE A 136 -4.43 4.31 8.53
CA ILE A 136 -3.68 4.41 7.27
C ILE A 136 -2.21 4.57 7.61
N ILE A 137 -1.38 3.69 7.08
CA ILE A 137 0.08 3.70 7.26
C ILE A 137 0.72 3.86 5.88
N ASN A 138 1.41 4.95 5.67
CA ASN A 138 2.12 5.22 4.43
C ASN A 138 3.63 5.05 4.64
N ILE A 139 4.25 4.12 3.92
CA ILE A 139 5.70 3.87 4.01
C ILE A 139 6.45 4.91 3.19
N SER A 140 6.94 5.94 3.84
CA SER A 140 7.76 6.99 3.24
C SER A 140 9.24 6.61 3.25
N SER A 141 10.14 7.59 3.13
CA SER A 141 11.58 7.40 3.13
C SER A 141 12.28 8.65 3.66
N VAL A 142 13.47 8.46 4.21
CA VAL A 142 14.40 9.54 4.53
C VAL A 142 14.70 10.39 3.29
N SER A 143 14.79 9.77 2.11
CA SER A 143 14.96 10.48 0.83
C SER A 143 13.83 11.49 0.55
N GLY A 144 12.62 11.27 1.05
CA GLY A 144 11.51 12.23 0.94
C GLY A 144 11.64 13.44 1.86
N ILE A 145 12.53 13.39 2.85
CA ILE A 145 12.80 14.50 3.79
C ILE A 145 14.05 15.27 3.36
N MET A 146 15.13 14.55 3.03
CA MET A 146 16.45 15.13 2.81
C MET A 146 16.82 15.27 1.33
N GLY A 147 16.10 14.58 0.43
CA GLY A 147 16.57 14.37 -0.94
C GLY A 147 17.69 13.31 -0.99
N ASN A 148 17.95 12.78 -2.19
CA ASN A 148 19.08 11.90 -2.44
C ASN A 148 19.53 12.06 -3.90
N PRO A 149 20.84 12.26 -4.19
CA PRO A 149 21.32 12.30 -5.56
C PRO A 149 20.89 11.07 -6.36
N GLY A 150 20.41 11.30 -7.60
CA GLY A 150 19.90 10.22 -8.46
C GLY A 150 18.46 9.82 -8.20
N GLN A 151 17.78 10.37 -7.19
CA GLN A 151 16.41 10.02 -6.80
C GLN A 151 15.43 11.20 -6.85
N ALA A 152 15.53 12.07 -7.85
CA ALA A 152 14.62 13.20 -7.95
C ALA A 152 13.15 12.76 -8.00
N ASN A 153 12.82 11.72 -8.76
CA ASN A 153 11.49 11.10 -8.82
C ASN A 153 11.08 10.46 -7.49
N TYR A 154 11.91 9.60 -6.92
CA TYR A 154 11.62 8.86 -5.69
C TYR A 154 11.50 9.80 -4.47
N SER A 155 12.43 10.74 -4.32
CA SER A 155 12.39 11.73 -3.24
C SER A 155 11.14 12.61 -3.33
N SER A 156 10.77 13.07 -4.54
CA SER A 156 9.55 13.84 -4.78
C SER A 156 8.29 13.05 -4.43
N ALA A 157 8.20 11.78 -4.86
CA ALA A 157 7.08 10.92 -4.54
C ALA A 157 6.94 10.68 -3.03
N LYS A 158 8.06 10.42 -2.33
CA LYS A 158 8.04 10.15 -0.88
C LYS A 158 7.81 11.41 -0.04
N ALA A 159 8.24 12.58 -0.51
CA ALA A 159 7.86 13.88 0.06
C ALA A 159 6.37 14.18 -0.14
N GLY A 160 5.84 13.96 -1.35
CA GLY A 160 4.41 14.08 -1.65
C GLY A 160 3.55 13.17 -0.77
N LEU A 161 4.03 11.96 -0.49
CA LEU A 161 3.33 11.01 0.39
C LEU A 161 3.21 11.53 1.83
N ILE A 162 4.17 12.29 2.32
CA ILE A 162 4.09 12.95 3.64
C ILE A 162 2.98 14.01 3.64
N GLY A 163 2.91 14.83 2.58
CA GLY A 163 1.83 15.81 2.40
C GLY A 163 0.45 15.15 2.33
N LEU A 164 0.31 14.11 1.50
CA LEU A 164 -0.91 13.32 1.37
C LEU A 164 -1.34 12.73 2.73
N THR A 165 -0.41 12.19 3.50
CA THR A 165 -0.68 11.63 4.86
C THR A 165 -1.28 12.68 5.78
N LYS A 166 -0.68 13.89 5.82
CA LYS A 166 -1.16 14.98 6.67
C LYS A 166 -2.56 15.48 6.26
N THR A 167 -2.82 15.54 4.95
CA THR A 167 -4.13 15.93 4.42
C THR A 167 -5.19 14.87 4.73
N ALA A 168 -4.92 13.61 4.41
CA ALA A 168 -5.84 12.51 4.70
C ALA A 168 -6.16 12.40 6.19
N ALA A 169 -5.18 12.62 7.07
CA ALA A 169 -5.40 12.61 8.51
C ALA A 169 -6.39 13.71 8.96
N LYS A 170 -6.35 14.90 8.33
CA LYS A 170 -7.28 15.99 8.65
C LYS A 170 -8.68 15.78 8.08
N GLU A 171 -8.79 15.16 6.91
CA GLU A 171 -10.08 14.96 6.23
C GLU A 171 -10.83 13.72 6.75
N LEU A 172 -10.10 12.67 7.16
CA LEU A 172 -10.69 11.39 7.52
C LEU A 172 -10.78 11.14 9.04
N ALA A 173 -10.13 11.97 9.87
CA ALA A 173 -10.30 11.95 11.31
C ALA A 173 -11.45 12.89 11.68
N PRO A 174 -12.56 12.37 12.26
CA PRO A 174 -13.67 13.17 12.75
C PRO A 174 -13.30 13.97 13.99
#